data_d8e1c44793b26272896274355f67b37d
#
_entry.id   d8e1c44793b26272896274355f67b37d
#
_cell.length_a   1.000
_cell.length_b   1.000
_cell.length_c   1.000
_cell.angle_alpha   90.00
_cell.angle_beta   90.00
_cell.angle_gamma   90.00
#
_symmetry.space_group_name_H-M   'P 1'
#
loop_
_entity.id
_entity.type
_entity.pdbx_description
1 polymer ?
#
loop_
_entity_poly.entity_id
_entity_poly.type
_entity_poly.pdbx_seq_one_letter_code
_entity_poly.pdbx_strand_id
1 'polypeptide(L)'
;MALLPPTSLVFTVRRHEPELVVPAKPTPRECKLLSDIDDQDGHRFQIRGLHFYRFKPSMQGKDPACIIKEALTKALVFYYPYAGRLREEPNRKLVVDCTGEGVLFIQADADVTRLKCGGFILAHRFNHTMNDAVGQSQFMCAMGEMARGALAPSTPPVWERHLLNARHSPLITCVHDEYDNATLTNGIEIPDNLLHRSFFFGPTQISALRRFVPHNLRCSTFDIVTACLWRCRTKALKLGPNDDVRFICIVNVRSKFNPPLPSGFYGNALGYPAVLTTAGQLCQNPMEYAIQLVRQAKAKITEEYVKSTADLMVIRGRPNVNTVRCFMVSDLTRAKFREVDFGWGEAEFGGPAYGGDRISFYIPSKNKEGEGGIVVPVCLPAPVMESFVKELDGILSNDEAAVGAENEILRCKF
;
A
#
# COMPACT_ATOMS: atom_id res chain seq x y z
N MET A 1 19.67 10.10 -18.89
CA MET A 1 18.62 9.31 -19.58
C MET A 1 17.46 10.23 -19.89
N ALA A 2 17.21 10.59 -21.16
CA ALA A 2 16.16 11.52 -21.54
C ALA A 2 14.80 10.92 -21.20
N LEU A 3 14.12 11.48 -20.22
CA LEU A 3 12.74 11.16 -19.88
C LEU A 3 11.86 11.58 -21.07
N LEU A 4 11.28 10.62 -21.77
CA LEU A 4 10.17 10.89 -22.67
C LEU A 4 9.08 11.62 -21.86
N PRO A 5 8.51 12.72 -22.38
CA PRO A 5 7.38 13.37 -21.71
C PRO A 5 6.28 12.31 -21.52
N PRO A 6 5.52 12.37 -20.41
CA PRO A 6 4.43 11.46 -20.21
C PRO A 6 3.43 11.68 -21.35
N THR A 7 3.38 10.74 -22.28
CA THR A 7 2.26 10.66 -23.22
C THR A 7 1.04 10.37 -22.35
N SER A 8 0.25 11.39 -22.06
CA SER A 8 -1.04 11.21 -21.40
C SER A 8 -1.87 10.32 -22.31
N LEU A 9 -2.06 9.07 -21.92
CA LEU A 9 -3.03 8.20 -22.56
C LEU A 9 -4.41 8.78 -22.22
N VAL A 10 -4.93 9.58 -23.12
CA VAL A 10 -6.32 10.05 -23.06
C VAL A 10 -7.18 8.97 -23.69
N PHE A 11 -8.11 8.42 -22.92
CA PHE A 11 -9.05 7.43 -23.40
C PHE A 11 -10.45 7.67 -22.82
N THR A 12 -11.46 7.40 -23.59
CA THR A 12 -12.85 7.47 -23.18
C THR A 12 -13.31 6.10 -22.72
N VAL A 13 -13.94 6.03 -21.56
CA VAL A 13 -14.53 4.81 -21.03
C VAL A 13 -16.04 4.95 -21.05
N ARG A 14 -16.73 4.09 -21.81
CA ARG A 14 -18.18 3.97 -21.78
C ARG A 14 -18.56 2.86 -20.82
N ARG A 15 -19.17 3.21 -19.69
CA ARG A 15 -19.69 2.28 -18.71
C ARG A 15 -21.06 1.79 -19.12
N HIS A 16 -21.29 0.48 -18.97
CA HIS A 16 -22.62 -0.11 -19.04
C HIS A 16 -23.39 0.12 -17.74
N GLU A 17 -24.68 -0.18 -17.74
CA GLU A 17 -25.49 -0.10 -16.53
C GLU A 17 -24.92 -1.01 -15.43
N PRO A 18 -24.81 -0.49 -14.19
CA PRO A 18 -24.34 -1.28 -13.06
C PRO A 18 -25.33 -2.41 -12.72
N GLU A 19 -24.81 -3.57 -12.41
CA GLU A 19 -25.59 -4.70 -11.92
C GLU A 19 -25.08 -5.18 -10.55
N LEU A 20 -25.98 -5.69 -9.70
CA LEU A 20 -25.62 -6.31 -8.43
C LEU A 20 -25.32 -7.79 -8.65
N VAL A 21 -24.09 -8.18 -8.34
CA VAL A 21 -23.64 -9.57 -8.37
C VAL A 21 -23.79 -10.15 -6.96
N VAL A 22 -24.71 -11.09 -6.82
CA VAL A 22 -25.02 -11.75 -5.55
C VAL A 22 -24.25 -13.06 -5.39
N PRO A 23 -24.12 -13.61 -4.16
CA PRO A 23 -23.55 -14.93 -3.94
C PRO A 23 -24.31 -16.02 -4.73
N ALA A 24 -23.58 -17.00 -5.30
CA ALA A 24 -24.16 -18.10 -6.08
C ALA A 24 -25.04 -19.05 -5.26
N LYS A 25 -24.99 -18.98 -3.94
CA LYS A 25 -25.79 -19.78 -2.99
C LYS A 25 -26.24 -18.91 -1.82
N PRO A 26 -27.31 -19.26 -1.12
CA PRO A 26 -27.69 -18.59 0.13
C PRO A 26 -26.52 -18.54 1.11
N THR A 27 -26.35 -17.40 1.77
CA THR A 27 -25.28 -17.12 2.73
C THR A 27 -25.88 -16.80 4.11
N PRO A 28 -25.10 -16.95 5.20
CA PRO A 28 -25.58 -16.61 6.53
C PRO A 28 -26.06 -15.16 6.63
N ARG A 29 -27.18 -14.96 7.35
CA ARG A 29 -27.76 -13.67 7.67
C ARG A 29 -27.38 -13.34 9.11
N GLU A 30 -26.37 -12.52 9.30
CA GLU A 30 -25.83 -12.16 10.61
C GLU A 30 -25.16 -10.79 10.57
N CYS A 31 -24.97 -10.22 11.75
CA CYS A 31 -24.20 -8.99 11.94
C CYS A 31 -22.80 -9.34 12.43
N LYS A 32 -21.78 -8.86 11.76
CA LYS A 32 -20.37 -9.12 12.10
C LYS A 32 -19.68 -7.84 12.53
N LEU A 33 -19.07 -7.87 13.72
CA LEU A 33 -18.25 -6.77 14.21
C LEU A 33 -16.92 -6.72 13.44
N LEU A 34 -16.46 -5.51 13.11
CA LEU A 34 -15.08 -5.26 12.72
C LEU A 34 -14.18 -5.19 13.95
N SER A 35 -12.89 -5.49 13.82
CA SER A 35 -11.93 -5.28 14.90
C SER A 35 -11.70 -3.78 15.17
N ASP A 36 -11.08 -3.45 16.31
CA ASP A 36 -10.68 -2.07 16.58
C ASP A 36 -9.50 -1.61 15.69
N ILE A 37 -8.73 -2.56 15.15
CA ILE A 37 -7.73 -2.28 14.13
C ILE A 37 -8.36 -2.04 12.75
N ASP A 38 -9.46 -2.73 12.40
CA ASP A 38 -10.20 -2.47 11.14
C ASP A 38 -10.88 -1.10 11.17
N ASP A 39 -11.50 -0.77 12.29
CA ASP A 39 -12.45 0.33 12.43
C ASP A 39 -11.80 1.69 12.76
N GLN A 40 -10.57 1.90 12.31
CA GLN A 40 -9.88 3.19 12.39
C GLN A 40 -10.50 4.18 11.40
N ASP A 41 -10.64 5.46 11.79
CA ASP A 41 -11.14 6.51 10.89
C ASP A 41 -10.28 6.62 9.63
N GLY A 42 -8.97 6.39 9.75
CA GLY A 42 -8.04 6.35 8.63
C GLY A 42 -8.26 5.21 7.63
N HIS A 43 -9.10 4.21 7.96
CA HIS A 43 -9.50 3.12 7.05
C HIS A 43 -10.87 3.33 6.39
N ARG A 44 -11.63 4.36 6.78
CA ARG A 44 -12.98 4.60 6.28
C ARG A 44 -12.99 5.24 4.88
N PHE A 45 -12.28 4.64 3.94
CA PHE A 45 -12.24 5.04 2.53
C PHE A 45 -12.17 3.82 1.61
N GLN A 46 -12.32 4.04 0.31
CA GLN A 46 -12.27 2.97 -0.68
C GLN A 46 -10.89 2.91 -1.34
N ILE A 47 -10.20 1.79 -1.16
CA ILE A 47 -9.00 1.45 -1.90
C ILE A 47 -9.39 1.16 -3.35
N ARG A 48 -8.64 1.73 -4.29
CA ARG A 48 -8.79 1.49 -5.73
C ARG A 48 -7.60 0.66 -6.20
N GLY A 49 -7.89 -0.43 -6.90
CA GLY A 49 -6.85 -1.28 -7.48
C GLY A 49 -7.11 -1.56 -8.94
N LEU A 50 -6.05 -1.92 -9.64
CA LEU A 50 -6.05 -2.28 -11.05
C LEU A 50 -5.28 -3.57 -11.26
N HIS A 51 -5.74 -4.37 -12.24
CA HIS A 51 -5.00 -5.50 -12.79
C HIS A 51 -5.04 -5.39 -14.31
N PHE A 52 -3.87 -5.56 -14.94
CA PHE A 52 -3.74 -5.56 -16.40
C PHE A 52 -3.41 -6.97 -16.87
N TYR A 53 -4.17 -7.46 -17.82
CA TYR A 53 -3.98 -8.78 -18.41
C TYR A 53 -3.68 -8.67 -19.89
N ARG A 54 -2.71 -9.45 -20.36
CA ARG A 54 -2.42 -9.59 -21.79
C ARG A 54 -3.45 -10.50 -22.46
N PHE A 55 -3.58 -10.35 -23.76
CA PHE A 55 -4.26 -11.35 -24.57
C PHE A 55 -3.56 -12.70 -24.44
N LYS A 56 -4.35 -13.76 -24.34
CA LYS A 56 -3.87 -15.14 -24.32
C LYS A 56 -4.60 -15.93 -25.41
N PRO A 57 -3.90 -16.51 -26.40
CA PRO A 57 -4.54 -17.21 -27.53
C PRO A 57 -5.54 -18.31 -27.10
N SER A 58 -5.22 -19.06 -26.04
CA SER A 58 -6.11 -20.11 -25.50
C SER A 58 -7.42 -19.59 -24.89
N MET A 59 -7.53 -18.28 -24.69
CA MET A 59 -8.72 -17.59 -24.16
C MET A 59 -9.44 -16.79 -25.25
N GLN A 60 -9.05 -16.95 -26.50
CA GLN A 60 -9.73 -16.29 -27.63
C GLN A 60 -11.21 -16.64 -27.68
N GLY A 61 -12.06 -15.62 -27.87
CA GLY A 61 -13.51 -15.77 -27.90
C GLY A 61 -14.19 -15.87 -26.53
N LYS A 62 -13.43 -15.94 -25.44
CA LYS A 62 -14.00 -15.88 -24.08
C LYS A 62 -14.09 -14.43 -23.61
N ASP A 63 -15.24 -14.10 -23.00
CA ASP A 63 -15.47 -12.77 -22.42
C ASP A 63 -14.95 -12.73 -20.98
N PRO A 64 -13.93 -11.88 -20.69
CA PRO A 64 -13.40 -11.71 -19.32
C PRO A 64 -14.46 -11.24 -18.33
N ALA A 65 -15.38 -10.35 -18.75
CA ALA A 65 -16.41 -9.83 -17.85
C ALA A 65 -17.35 -10.94 -17.37
N CYS A 66 -17.81 -11.83 -18.26
CA CYS A 66 -18.64 -12.98 -17.91
C CYS A 66 -17.92 -13.93 -16.94
N ILE A 67 -16.66 -14.28 -17.23
CA ILE A 67 -15.86 -15.19 -16.40
C ILE A 67 -15.62 -14.61 -15.01
N ILE A 68 -15.21 -13.34 -14.92
CA ILE A 68 -14.93 -12.66 -13.65
C ILE A 68 -16.22 -12.51 -12.84
N LYS A 69 -17.34 -12.16 -13.48
CA LYS A 69 -18.64 -12.04 -12.81
C LYS A 69 -19.09 -13.39 -12.23
N GLU A 70 -18.99 -14.48 -12.98
CA GLU A 70 -19.33 -15.82 -12.49
C GLU A 70 -18.39 -16.23 -11.32
N ALA A 71 -17.09 -15.99 -11.44
CA ALA A 71 -16.14 -16.25 -10.38
C ALA A 71 -16.45 -15.45 -9.10
N LEU A 72 -16.86 -14.19 -9.25
CA LEU A 72 -17.27 -13.33 -8.15
C LEU A 72 -18.48 -13.90 -7.41
N THR A 73 -19.55 -14.37 -8.11
CA THR A 73 -20.71 -15.00 -7.45
C THR A 73 -20.31 -16.18 -6.58
N LYS A 74 -19.36 -17.00 -7.07
CA LYS A 74 -18.86 -18.18 -6.36
C LYS A 74 -18.00 -17.79 -5.15
N ALA A 75 -17.08 -16.83 -5.30
CA ALA A 75 -16.22 -16.36 -4.24
C ALA A 75 -17.01 -15.70 -3.10
N LEU A 76 -18.08 -14.97 -3.42
CA LEU A 76 -18.95 -14.32 -2.43
C LEU A 76 -19.70 -15.33 -1.53
N VAL A 77 -19.78 -16.60 -1.87
CA VAL A 77 -20.32 -17.63 -0.97
C VAL A 77 -19.41 -17.82 0.24
N PHE A 78 -18.11 -17.77 0.03
CA PHE A 78 -17.10 -17.95 1.09
C PHE A 78 -16.76 -16.62 1.79
N TYR A 79 -16.72 -15.53 1.05
CA TYR A 79 -16.48 -14.18 1.52
C TYR A 79 -17.79 -13.38 1.65
N TYR A 80 -18.85 -14.03 2.13
CA TYR A 80 -20.20 -13.43 2.18
C TYR A 80 -20.31 -12.09 2.89
N PRO A 81 -19.44 -11.71 3.87
CA PRO A 81 -19.48 -10.36 4.43
C PRO A 81 -19.26 -9.26 3.37
N TYR A 82 -18.55 -9.54 2.27
CA TYR A 82 -18.41 -8.56 1.18
C TYR A 82 -19.72 -8.32 0.40
N ALA A 83 -20.64 -9.28 0.42
CA ALA A 83 -21.98 -9.13 -0.17
C ALA A 83 -22.96 -8.40 0.77
N GLY A 84 -22.52 -8.01 1.96
CA GLY A 84 -23.29 -7.26 2.96
C GLY A 84 -23.19 -5.75 2.82
N ARG A 85 -23.56 -5.07 3.90
CA ARG A 85 -23.51 -3.60 4.00
C ARG A 85 -22.82 -3.19 5.29
N LEU A 86 -21.93 -2.22 5.19
CA LEU A 86 -21.35 -1.56 6.37
C LEU A 86 -22.39 -0.64 6.98
N ARG A 87 -22.56 -0.75 8.29
CA ARG A 87 -23.42 0.15 9.09
C ARG A 87 -22.62 0.71 10.24
N GLU A 88 -22.91 1.96 10.61
CA GLU A 88 -22.33 2.61 11.77
C GLU A 88 -23.31 2.52 12.94
N GLU A 89 -22.88 1.93 14.05
CA GLU A 89 -23.60 1.85 15.30
C GLU A 89 -23.54 3.21 16.06
N PRO A 90 -24.41 3.46 17.07
CA PRO A 90 -24.46 4.74 17.78
C PRO A 90 -23.12 5.25 18.34
N ASN A 91 -22.21 4.34 18.72
CA ASN A 91 -20.86 4.68 19.20
C ASN A 91 -19.83 4.80 18.07
N ARG A 92 -20.29 4.96 16.82
CA ARG A 92 -19.49 4.97 15.58
C ARG A 92 -18.77 3.66 15.28
N LYS A 93 -19.04 2.56 16.00
CA LYS A 93 -18.49 1.24 15.68
C LYS A 93 -19.07 0.74 14.37
N LEU A 94 -18.20 0.34 13.43
CA LEU A 94 -18.65 -0.26 12.17
C LEU A 94 -18.95 -1.75 12.36
N VAL A 95 -20.06 -2.16 11.78
CA VAL A 95 -20.48 -3.55 11.67
C VAL A 95 -20.78 -3.89 10.22
N VAL A 96 -20.70 -5.16 9.88
CA VAL A 96 -21.13 -5.67 8.59
C VAL A 96 -22.44 -6.41 8.76
N ASP A 97 -23.50 -5.87 8.18
CA ASP A 97 -24.79 -6.56 8.04
C ASP A 97 -24.68 -7.47 6.81
N CYS A 98 -24.60 -8.77 7.03
CA CYS A 98 -24.45 -9.77 5.98
C CYS A 98 -25.76 -10.02 5.24
N THR A 99 -26.27 -9.00 4.53
CA THR A 99 -27.55 -9.02 3.83
C THR A 99 -27.59 -9.91 2.59
N GLY A 100 -26.40 -10.25 2.04
CA GLY A 100 -26.29 -10.98 0.79
C GLY A 100 -26.77 -10.22 -0.45
N GLU A 101 -26.95 -8.90 -0.35
CA GLU A 101 -27.38 -8.04 -1.48
C GLU A 101 -26.38 -8.02 -2.64
N GLY A 102 -25.13 -8.40 -2.38
CA GLY A 102 -24.11 -8.48 -3.40
C GLY A 102 -23.26 -7.22 -3.55
N VAL A 103 -22.40 -7.24 -4.56
CA VAL A 103 -21.47 -6.17 -4.92
C VAL A 103 -21.76 -5.61 -6.30
N LEU A 104 -21.43 -4.33 -6.49
CA LEU A 104 -21.64 -3.67 -7.76
C LEU A 104 -20.61 -4.15 -8.79
N PHE A 105 -21.09 -4.57 -9.95
CA PHE A 105 -20.30 -4.95 -11.11
C PHE A 105 -20.63 -4.04 -12.28
N ILE A 106 -19.62 -3.48 -12.93
CA ILE A 106 -19.80 -2.58 -14.08
C ILE A 106 -18.88 -3.04 -15.19
N GLN A 107 -19.47 -3.50 -16.29
CA GLN A 107 -18.73 -3.70 -17.53
C GLN A 107 -18.48 -2.35 -18.20
N ALA A 108 -17.36 -2.19 -18.86
CA ALA A 108 -17.02 -0.96 -19.55
C ALA A 108 -16.27 -1.27 -20.86
N ASP A 109 -16.62 -0.51 -21.90
CA ASP A 109 -15.87 -0.46 -23.15
C ASP A 109 -14.96 0.77 -23.11
N ALA A 110 -13.73 0.61 -23.49
CA ALA A 110 -12.80 1.72 -23.67
C ALA A 110 -12.64 2.01 -25.16
N ASP A 111 -12.86 3.26 -25.58
CA ASP A 111 -12.53 3.74 -26.94
C ASP A 111 -11.01 3.84 -27.16
N VAL A 112 -10.27 3.27 -26.28
CA VAL A 112 -8.87 3.06 -26.61
C VAL A 112 -8.88 1.98 -27.67
N THR A 113 -8.25 2.27 -28.79
CA THR A 113 -7.58 1.24 -29.51
C THR A 113 -7.22 0.17 -28.49
N ARG A 114 -7.99 -0.92 -28.43
CA ARG A 114 -7.84 -2.07 -27.51
C ARG A 114 -6.41 -2.14 -27.07
N LEU A 115 -6.11 -2.30 -25.75
CA LEU A 115 -4.72 -2.47 -25.36
C LEU A 115 -4.06 -3.16 -26.55
N LYS A 116 -3.12 -2.54 -27.26
CA LYS A 116 -2.62 -3.00 -28.58
C LYS A 116 -2.36 -4.51 -28.62
N CYS A 117 -2.29 -5.15 -27.43
CA CYS A 117 -2.14 -6.57 -27.20
C CYS A 117 -3.47 -7.37 -27.14
N GLY A 118 -4.66 -6.73 -27.23
CA GLY A 118 -5.95 -7.42 -27.08
C GLY A 118 -6.30 -7.86 -25.67
N GLY A 119 -5.56 -7.42 -24.66
CA GLY A 119 -5.81 -7.71 -23.25
C GLY A 119 -6.97 -6.88 -22.65
N PHE A 120 -7.15 -6.99 -21.33
CA PHE A 120 -8.17 -6.25 -20.60
C PHE A 120 -7.65 -5.69 -19.27
N ILE A 121 -8.42 -4.79 -18.68
CA ILE A 121 -8.15 -4.19 -17.38
C ILE A 121 -9.30 -4.53 -16.45
N LEU A 122 -8.98 -5.03 -15.25
CA LEU A 122 -9.90 -5.17 -14.15
C LEU A 122 -9.62 -4.05 -13.14
N ALA A 123 -10.60 -3.20 -12.90
CA ALA A 123 -10.60 -2.21 -11.83
C ALA A 123 -11.50 -2.67 -10.69
N HIS A 124 -11.06 -2.44 -9.46
CA HIS A 124 -11.84 -2.80 -8.28
C HIS A 124 -11.74 -1.76 -7.18
N ARG A 125 -12.72 -1.77 -6.28
CA ARG A 125 -12.77 -0.93 -5.07
C ARG A 125 -13.17 -1.76 -3.87
N PHE A 126 -12.44 -1.59 -2.77
CA PHE A 126 -12.77 -2.18 -1.47
C PHE A 126 -12.82 -1.09 -0.40
N ASN A 127 -13.75 -1.18 0.52
CA ASN A 127 -13.67 -0.36 1.73
C ASN A 127 -12.51 -0.87 2.57
N HIS A 128 -11.56 0.03 2.94
CA HIS A 128 -10.34 -0.38 3.63
C HIS A 128 -10.62 -0.96 5.02
N THR A 129 -11.76 -0.63 5.65
CA THR A 129 -12.15 -1.25 6.92
C THR A 129 -12.41 -2.76 6.80
N MET A 130 -12.65 -3.27 5.60
CA MET A 130 -12.94 -4.70 5.37
C MET A 130 -11.68 -5.56 5.23
N ASN A 131 -10.60 -4.99 4.71
CA ASN A 131 -9.37 -5.73 4.44
C ASN A 131 -8.17 -4.80 4.19
N ASP A 132 -6.98 -5.35 4.43
CA ASP A 132 -5.71 -4.82 3.95
C ASP A 132 -5.30 -5.45 2.59
N ALA A 133 -4.10 -5.10 2.10
CA ALA A 133 -3.58 -5.61 0.84
C ALA A 133 -3.48 -7.16 0.80
N VAL A 134 -3.19 -7.81 1.93
CA VAL A 134 -3.13 -9.28 2.03
C VAL A 134 -4.53 -9.88 1.92
N GLY A 135 -5.50 -9.35 2.68
CA GLY A 135 -6.89 -9.82 2.60
C GLY A 135 -7.51 -9.55 1.23
N GLN A 136 -7.21 -8.40 0.63
CA GLN A 136 -7.66 -8.07 -0.71
C GLN A 136 -7.10 -9.02 -1.77
N SER A 137 -5.78 -9.26 -1.77
CA SER A 137 -5.16 -10.19 -2.72
C SER A 137 -5.64 -11.63 -2.52
N GLN A 138 -5.86 -12.05 -1.26
CA GLN A 138 -6.43 -13.35 -0.95
C GLN A 138 -7.82 -13.55 -1.59
N PHE A 139 -8.71 -12.57 -1.46
CA PHE A 139 -10.03 -12.62 -2.10
C PHE A 139 -9.92 -12.64 -3.63
N MET A 140 -9.06 -11.80 -4.22
CA MET A 140 -8.87 -11.75 -5.66
C MET A 140 -8.27 -13.06 -6.20
N CYS A 141 -7.33 -13.69 -5.48
CA CYS A 141 -6.81 -15.01 -5.83
C CYS A 141 -7.90 -16.08 -5.77
N ALA A 142 -8.75 -16.07 -4.73
CA ALA A 142 -9.90 -16.99 -4.63
C ALA A 142 -10.86 -16.82 -5.82
N MET A 143 -11.16 -15.58 -6.25
CA MET A 143 -11.92 -15.36 -7.50
C MET A 143 -11.22 -15.98 -8.71
N GLY A 144 -9.90 -15.81 -8.84
CA GLY A 144 -9.10 -16.42 -9.91
C GLY A 144 -9.17 -17.95 -9.89
N GLU A 145 -9.12 -18.57 -8.72
CA GLU A 145 -9.30 -20.01 -8.54
C GLU A 145 -10.69 -20.47 -9.01
N MET A 146 -11.76 -19.75 -8.61
CA MET A 146 -13.13 -20.03 -9.05
C MET A 146 -13.28 -19.89 -10.58
N ALA A 147 -12.63 -18.89 -11.19
CA ALA A 147 -12.63 -18.70 -12.63
C ALA A 147 -12.00 -19.88 -13.38
N ARG A 148 -11.03 -20.53 -12.77
CA ARG A 148 -10.35 -21.71 -13.30
C ARG A 148 -11.00 -23.04 -12.90
N GLY A 149 -12.18 -22.99 -12.27
CA GLY A 149 -12.99 -24.17 -11.97
C GLY A 149 -12.84 -24.76 -10.56
N ALA A 150 -12.13 -24.08 -9.65
CA ALA A 150 -12.08 -24.51 -8.26
C ALA A 150 -13.47 -24.43 -7.61
N LEU A 151 -13.79 -25.40 -6.73
CA LEU A 151 -15.07 -25.45 -6.01
C LEU A 151 -15.03 -24.70 -4.68
N ALA A 152 -13.83 -24.46 -4.13
CA ALA A 152 -13.58 -23.72 -2.91
C ALA A 152 -12.22 -23.00 -3.00
N PRO A 153 -12.00 -21.91 -2.22
CA PRO A 153 -10.71 -21.25 -2.12
C PRO A 153 -9.66 -22.20 -1.55
N SER A 154 -8.46 -22.21 -2.11
CA SER A 154 -7.31 -22.97 -1.57
C SER A 154 -6.95 -22.53 -0.15
N THR A 155 -7.17 -21.26 0.16
CA THR A 155 -7.05 -20.71 1.51
C THR A 155 -8.44 -20.27 1.99
N PRO A 156 -9.09 -21.05 2.87
CA PRO A 156 -10.41 -20.68 3.41
C PRO A 156 -10.35 -19.33 4.13
N PRO A 157 -11.32 -18.42 3.90
CA PRO A 157 -11.35 -17.14 4.59
C PRO A 157 -11.70 -17.32 6.08
N VAL A 158 -10.95 -16.62 6.93
CA VAL A 158 -11.14 -16.58 8.37
C VAL A 158 -11.51 -15.17 8.80
N TRP A 159 -12.65 -15.02 9.50
CA TRP A 159 -13.11 -13.71 9.99
C TRP A 159 -12.41 -13.29 11.28
N GLU A 160 -12.54 -14.01 12.33
CA GLU A 160 -11.93 -13.88 13.69
C GLU A 160 -11.41 -12.48 14.08
N ARG A 161 -12.19 -11.42 13.77
CA ARG A 161 -11.80 -10.02 13.96
C ARG A 161 -11.53 -9.69 15.43
N HIS A 162 -12.14 -10.44 16.35
CA HIS A 162 -11.96 -10.26 17.79
C HIS A 162 -10.51 -10.41 18.26
N LEU A 163 -9.66 -11.11 17.49
CA LEU A 163 -8.23 -11.23 17.79
C LEU A 163 -7.46 -9.91 17.76
N LEU A 164 -8.04 -8.89 17.09
CA LEU A 164 -7.48 -7.55 16.96
C LEU A 164 -8.34 -6.48 17.62
N ASN A 165 -9.16 -6.88 18.59
CA ASN A 165 -9.90 -5.96 19.45
C ASN A 165 -9.03 -5.46 20.61
N ALA A 166 -9.42 -4.32 21.14
CA ALA A 166 -8.91 -3.82 22.39
C ALA A 166 -9.13 -4.82 23.53
N ARG A 167 -8.29 -4.76 24.54
CA ARG A 167 -8.40 -5.55 25.76
C ARG A 167 -9.70 -5.19 26.52
N HIS A 168 -10.21 -6.08 27.33
CA HIS A 168 -11.39 -5.83 28.16
C HIS A 168 -11.22 -4.58 29.03
N SER A 169 -10.02 -4.36 29.56
CA SER A 169 -9.60 -3.15 30.25
C SER A 169 -8.52 -2.47 29.40
N PRO A 170 -8.89 -1.57 28.46
CA PRO A 170 -7.94 -0.99 27.55
C PRO A 170 -6.85 -0.18 28.26
N LEU A 171 -5.59 -0.39 27.88
CA LEU A 171 -4.45 0.31 28.46
C LEU A 171 -3.38 0.57 27.38
N ILE A 172 -3.05 1.84 27.15
CA ILE A 172 -1.97 2.22 26.24
C ILE A 172 -0.64 1.92 26.91
N THR A 173 0.06 0.89 26.44
CA THR A 173 1.32 0.37 27.02
C THR A 173 2.54 0.71 26.20
N CYS A 174 2.36 1.19 24.97
CA CYS A 174 3.44 1.56 24.06
C CYS A 174 3.37 3.05 23.69
N VAL A 175 4.50 3.61 23.26
CA VAL A 175 4.54 4.94 22.66
C VAL A 175 4.06 4.85 21.21
N HIS A 176 3.10 5.69 20.86
CA HIS A 176 2.45 5.74 19.56
C HIS A 176 2.64 7.10 18.89
N ASP A 177 3.89 7.37 18.47
CA ASP A 177 4.28 8.62 17.82
C ASP A 177 3.46 8.90 16.55
N GLU A 178 2.88 7.86 15.93
CA GLU A 178 2.04 7.96 14.74
C GLU A 178 0.68 8.62 14.97
N TYR A 179 0.19 8.62 16.22
CA TYR A 179 -1.10 9.20 16.62
C TYR A 179 -0.95 10.46 17.48
N ASP A 180 0.25 10.97 17.63
CA ASP A 180 0.46 12.20 18.40
C ASP A 180 -0.25 13.39 17.77
N ASN A 181 -1.00 14.11 18.59
CA ASN A 181 -1.56 15.40 18.24
C ASN A 181 -0.43 16.42 18.20
N ALA A 182 0.41 16.36 17.17
CA ALA A 182 1.30 17.46 16.91
C ALA A 182 0.42 18.68 16.63
N THR A 183 0.45 19.65 17.53
CA THR A 183 -0.01 21.03 17.33
C THR A 183 0.85 21.70 16.27
N LEU A 184 0.97 21.06 15.11
CA LEU A 184 1.65 21.61 13.94
C LEU A 184 0.63 22.52 13.26
N THR A 185 0.55 23.73 13.77
CA THR A 185 -0.24 24.85 13.24
C THR A 185 0.16 25.25 11.80
N ASN A 186 1.21 24.65 11.24
CA ASN A 186 1.67 24.87 9.87
C ASN A 186 1.75 23.54 9.13
N GLY A 187 0.62 22.86 8.93
CA GLY A 187 0.54 21.76 7.96
C GLY A 187 0.98 22.28 6.60
N ILE A 188 1.83 21.54 5.89
CA ILE A 188 2.01 21.79 4.46
C ILE A 188 0.63 21.55 3.86
N GLU A 189 -0.06 22.63 3.45
CA GLU A 189 -1.26 22.48 2.62
C GLU A 189 -0.86 21.67 1.40
N ILE A 190 -1.59 20.59 1.14
CA ILE A 190 -1.37 19.80 -0.06
C ILE A 190 -1.87 20.66 -1.22
N PRO A 191 -0.99 21.21 -2.09
CA PRO A 191 -1.42 22.07 -3.19
C PRO A 191 -2.25 21.24 -4.18
N ASP A 192 -3.21 21.88 -4.86
CA ASP A 192 -4.07 21.24 -5.86
C ASP A 192 -3.32 20.67 -7.08
N ASN A 193 -2.06 21.08 -7.30
CA ASN A 193 -1.23 20.68 -8.46
C ASN A 193 -0.14 19.67 -8.08
N LEU A 194 -0.56 18.52 -7.61
CA LEU A 194 0.35 17.42 -7.36
C LEU A 194 0.74 16.68 -8.64
N LEU A 195 2.04 16.46 -8.82
CA LEU A 195 2.57 15.58 -9.86
C LEU A 195 2.79 14.18 -9.30
N HIS A 196 2.32 13.18 -10.05
CA HIS A 196 2.60 11.78 -9.80
C HIS A 196 3.71 11.31 -10.74
N ARG A 197 4.81 10.80 -10.19
CA ARG A 197 5.88 10.14 -10.95
C ARG A 197 6.20 8.80 -10.33
N SER A 198 6.52 7.83 -11.17
CA SER A 198 6.93 6.49 -10.73
C SER A 198 8.42 6.30 -10.99
N PHE A 199 9.12 5.78 -10.00
CA PHE A 199 10.56 5.52 -10.03
C PHE A 199 10.81 4.02 -9.95
N PHE A 200 11.66 3.50 -10.83
CA PHE A 200 12.02 2.09 -10.86
C PHE A 200 13.37 1.87 -10.17
N PHE A 201 13.38 0.92 -9.24
CA PHE A 201 14.58 0.47 -8.54
C PHE A 201 14.85 -0.98 -8.91
N GLY A 202 15.65 -1.19 -9.94
CA GLY A 202 16.16 -2.49 -10.38
C GLY A 202 17.54 -2.80 -9.79
N PRO A 203 18.18 -3.88 -10.25
CA PRO A 203 19.49 -4.28 -9.73
C PRO A 203 20.55 -3.18 -9.78
N THR A 204 20.58 -2.40 -10.86
CA THR A 204 21.53 -1.28 -11.05
C THR A 204 21.33 -0.18 -10.00
N GLN A 205 20.09 0.29 -9.80
CA GLN A 205 19.77 1.33 -8.82
C GLN A 205 20.03 0.85 -7.39
N ILE A 206 19.66 -0.39 -7.09
CA ILE A 206 19.91 -0.99 -5.77
C ILE A 206 21.41 -1.11 -5.51
N SER A 207 22.20 -1.52 -6.52
CA SER A 207 23.66 -1.59 -6.42
C SER A 207 24.28 -0.21 -6.16
N ALA A 208 23.78 0.83 -6.86
CA ALA A 208 24.20 2.20 -6.64
C ALA A 208 23.92 2.68 -5.21
N LEU A 209 22.75 2.36 -4.67
CA LEU A 209 22.41 2.71 -3.29
C LEU A 209 23.26 1.96 -2.25
N ARG A 210 23.63 0.70 -2.51
CA ARG A 210 24.43 -0.10 -1.57
C ARG A 210 25.81 0.44 -1.32
N ARG A 211 26.36 1.30 -2.19
CA ARG A 211 27.65 1.99 -1.99
C ARG A 211 27.65 2.89 -0.76
N PHE A 212 26.50 3.42 -0.37
CA PHE A 212 26.32 4.27 0.81
C PHE A 212 26.10 3.48 2.11
N VAL A 213 26.12 2.15 2.05
CA VAL A 213 25.91 1.28 3.21
C VAL A 213 27.26 0.77 3.71
N PRO A 214 27.63 1.03 4.98
CA PRO A 214 28.83 0.45 5.57
C PRO A 214 28.83 -1.09 5.48
N HIS A 215 29.99 -1.69 5.24
CA HIS A 215 30.12 -3.15 5.06
C HIS A 215 29.62 -3.97 6.26
N ASN A 216 29.69 -3.40 7.46
CA ASN A 216 29.23 -4.03 8.71
C ASN A 216 27.72 -3.86 8.96
N LEU A 217 27.01 -3.02 8.18
CA LEU A 217 25.59 -2.79 8.34
C LEU A 217 24.75 -3.72 7.44
N ARG A 218 24.07 -4.69 8.04
CA ARG A 218 23.08 -5.49 7.31
C ARG A 218 21.78 -4.71 7.17
N CYS A 219 21.35 -4.45 5.93
CA CYS A 219 20.07 -3.82 5.63
C CYS A 219 19.39 -4.49 4.43
N SER A 220 18.07 -4.46 4.41
CA SER A 220 17.26 -4.95 3.30
C SER A 220 17.19 -3.92 2.16
N THR A 221 16.75 -4.37 0.98
CA THR A 221 16.43 -3.46 -0.14
C THR A 221 15.38 -2.43 0.27
N PHE A 222 14.38 -2.83 1.06
CA PHE A 222 13.39 -1.91 1.62
C PHE A 222 14.05 -0.80 2.43
N ASP A 223 14.96 -1.14 3.33
CA ASP A 223 15.60 -0.16 4.24
C ASP A 223 16.37 0.91 3.46
N ILE A 224 17.15 0.49 2.46
CA ILE A 224 18.02 1.42 1.72
C ILE A 224 17.23 2.29 0.74
N VAL A 225 16.26 1.72 0.01
CA VAL A 225 15.39 2.49 -0.90
C VAL A 225 14.56 3.50 -0.10
N THR A 226 14.02 3.08 1.03
CA THR A 226 13.23 3.95 1.92
C THR A 226 14.06 5.09 2.49
N ALA A 227 15.26 4.80 3.01
CA ALA A 227 16.17 5.83 3.54
C ALA A 227 16.55 6.86 2.46
N CYS A 228 16.87 6.39 1.25
CA CYS A 228 17.18 7.25 0.11
C CYS A 228 16.00 8.17 -0.24
N LEU A 229 14.80 7.60 -0.44
CA LEU A 229 13.62 8.37 -0.83
C LEU A 229 13.19 9.36 0.25
N TRP A 230 13.26 8.97 1.54
CA TRP A 230 12.95 9.87 2.64
C TRP A 230 13.88 11.07 2.68
N ARG A 231 15.20 10.87 2.53
CA ARG A 231 16.18 11.96 2.44
C ARG A 231 15.96 12.85 1.23
N CYS A 232 15.82 12.29 0.03
CA CYS A 232 15.58 13.05 -1.19
C CYS A 232 14.33 13.92 -1.06
N ARG A 233 13.24 13.35 -0.51
CA ARG A 233 11.99 14.07 -0.28
C ARG A 233 12.17 15.22 0.72
N THR A 234 12.86 14.96 1.83
CA THR A 234 13.10 15.99 2.86
C THR A 234 13.94 17.14 2.34
N LYS A 235 15.02 16.84 1.59
CA LYS A 235 15.84 17.85 0.91
C LYS A 235 15.03 18.66 -0.09
N ALA A 236 14.24 17.99 -0.92
CA ALA A 236 13.42 18.63 -1.94
C ALA A 236 12.36 19.60 -1.37
N LEU A 237 11.82 19.27 -0.21
CA LEU A 237 10.86 20.10 0.53
C LEU A 237 11.47 21.37 1.13
N LYS A 238 12.82 21.48 1.20
CA LYS A 238 13.55 22.64 1.75
C LYS A 238 13.05 23.05 3.14
N LEU A 239 12.80 22.09 4.01
CA LEU A 239 12.35 22.33 5.38
C LEU A 239 13.45 22.98 6.21
N GLY A 240 13.07 23.70 7.26
CA GLY A 240 14.02 24.25 8.24
C GLY A 240 14.80 23.12 8.94
N PRO A 241 16.08 23.32 9.29
CA PRO A 241 16.92 22.25 9.86
C PRO A 241 16.36 21.68 11.17
N ASN A 242 15.60 22.46 11.92
CA ASN A 242 14.97 22.06 13.17
C ASN A 242 13.52 21.56 13.00
N ASP A 243 13.02 21.52 11.76
CA ASP A 243 11.68 21.01 11.51
C ASP A 243 11.63 19.49 11.69
N ASP A 244 10.67 19.02 12.46
CA ASP A 244 10.44 17.60 12.64
C ASP A 244 9.94 16.96 11.34
N VAL A 245 10.53 15.81 10.98
CA VAL A 245 10.13 14.95 9.89
C VAL A 245 9.85 13.55 10.42
N ARG A 246 8.79 12.95 9.91
CA ARG A 246 8.32 11.64 10.36
C ARG A 246 8.46 10.61 9.24
N PHE A 247 8.87 9.42 9.62
CA PHE A 247 8.76 8.23 8.78
C PHE A 247 7.79 7.25 9.40
N ILE A 248 6.87 6.71 8.59
CA ILE A 248 5.93 5.65 8.97
C ILE A 248 6.04 4.53 7.94
N CYS A 249 6.18 3.28 8.39
CA CYS A 249 6.01 2.12 7.52
C CYS A 249 4.75 1.33 7.93
N ILE A 250 4.02 0.86 6.93
CA ILE A 250 2.88 -0.03 7.17
C ILE A 250 3.41 -1.46 7.25
N VAL A 251 3.20 -2.10 8.39
CA VAL A 251 3.73 -3.44 8.66
C VAL A 251 2.60 -4.44 8.84
N ASN A 252 2.67 -5.56 8.10
CA ASN A 252 1.79 -6.71 8.32
C ASN A 252 2.15 -7.39 9.65
N VAL A 253 1.16 -7.52 10.53
CA VAL A 253 1.37 -8.02 11.89
C VAL A 253 0.89 -9.46 12.10
N ARG A 254 0.42 -10.17 11.05
CA ARG A 254 -0.12 -11.53 11.19
C ARG A 254 0.83 -12.52 11.87
N SER A 255 2.13 -12.39 11.60
CA SER A 255 3.18 -13.24 12.19
C SER A 255 3.75 -12.70 13.51
N LYS A 256 3.23 -11.60 14.04
CA LYS A 256 3.74 -10.97 15.27
C LYS A 256 3.07 -11.49 16.53
N PHE A 257 1.96 -12.20 16.38
CA PHE A 257 1.22 -12.85 17.46
C PHE A 257 1.80 -14.23 17.77
N ASN A 258 1.58 -14.69 18.99
CA ASN A 258 1.91 -16.04 19.42
C ASN A 258 0.69 -16.71 20.08
N PRO A 259 -0.01 -17.67 19.38
CA PRO A 259 0.27 -18.12 18.01
C PRO A 259 0.00 -17.04 16.95
N PRO A 260 0.56 -17.15 15.73
CA PRO A 260 0.25 -16.23 14.64
C PRO A 260 -1.25 -16.18 14.33
N LEU A 261 -1.72 -15.06 13.76
CA LEU A 261 -3.11 -14.98 13.30
C LEU A 261 -3.40 -16.13 12.33
N PRO A 262 -4.64 -16.68 12.35
CA PRO A 262 -5.01 -17.83 11.53
C PRO A 262 -4.70 -17.63 10.06
N SER A 263 -4.24 -18.69 9.40
CA SER A 263 -4.14 -18.69 7.94
C SER A 263 -5.51 -18.40 7.33
N GLY A 264 -5.55 -17.49 6.35
CA GLY A 264 -6.82 -17.04 5.77
C GLY A 264 -7.47 -15.85 6.47
N PHE A 265 -6.89 -15.31 7.55
CA PHE A 265 -7.36 -14.05 8.14
C PHE A 265 -7.24 -12.91 7.14
N TYR A 266 -8.38 -12.37 6.68
CA TYR A 266 -8.43 -11.39 5.60
C TYR A 266 -8.80 -9.96 6.04
N GLY A 267 -8.84 -9.69 7.36
CA GLY A 267 -8.99 -8.35 7.91
C GLY A 267 -7.74 -7.49 7.85
N ASN A 268 -7.87 -6.26 8.34
CA ASN A 268 -6.69 -5.44 8.56
C ASN A 268 -5.87 -6.01 9.71
N ALA A 269 -4.65 -6.39 9.40
CA ALA A 269 -3.66 -6.82 10.38
C ALA A 269 -2.39 -5.98 10.17
N LEU A 270 -2.51 -4.68 10.47
CA LEU A 270 -1.53 -3.65 10.17
C LEU A 270 -1.12 -2.89 11.42
N GLY A 271 0.15 -2.47 11.46
CA GLY A 271 0.67 -1.49 12.39
C GLY A 271 1.36 -0.34 11.64
N TYR A 272 1.39 0.84 12.23
CA TYR A 272 1.91 2.08 11.65
C TYR A 272 3.08 2.66 12.45
N PRO A 273 4.13 1.87 12.77
CA PRO A 273 5.21 2.37 13.60
C PRO A 273 5.86 3.61 12.99
N ALA A 274 6.03 4.62 13.83
CA ALA A 274 6.64 5.88 13.45
C ALA A 274 8.00 6.08 14.10
N VAL A 275 8.87 6.85 13.43
CA VAL A 275 10.07 7.48 14.00
C VAL A 275 10.12 8.93 13.58
N LEU A 276 10.66 9.75 14.46
CA LEU A 276 10.84 11.18 14.27
C LEU A 276 12.33 11.53 14.30
N THR A 277 12.68 12.53 13.51
CA THR A 277 13.99 13.21 13.55
C THR A 277 13.81 14.60 12.97
N THR A 278 14.82 15.45 13.07
CA THR A 278 14.79 16.76 12.40
C THR A 278 15.26 16.65 10.96
N ALA A 279 14.79 17.57 10.10
CA ALA A 279 15.23 17.65 8.70
C ALA A 279 16.74 17.81 8.58
N GLY A 280 17.36 18.61 9.46
CA GLY A 280 18.80 18.78 9.53
C GLY A 280 19.53 17.47 9.83
N GLN A 281 19.10 16.76 10.87
CA GLN A 281 19.70 15.47 11.24
C GLN A 281 19.57 14.44 10.10
N LEU A 282 18.40 14.34 9.48
CA LEU A 282 18.17 13.40 8.39
C LEU A 282 19.02 13.70 7.16
N CYS A 283 19.19 14.97 6.81
CA CYS A 283 19.88 15.39 5.59
C CYS A 283 21.40 15.51 5.73
N GLN A 284 21.92 15.85 6.93
CA GLN A 284 23.34 16.07 7.16
C GLN A 284 24.10 14.80 7.56
N ASN A 285 23.44 13.87 8.25
CA ASN A 285 24.07 12.61 8.62
C ASN A 285 24.25 11.67 7.41
N PRO A 286 25.18 10.69 7.46
CA PRO A 286 25.33 9.65 6.45
C PRO A 286 24.04 8.86 6.22
N MET A 287 23.93 8.17 5.08
CA MET A 287 22.77 7.33 4.73
C MET A 287 22.45 6.27 5.79
N GLU A 288 23.49 5.79 6.48
CA GLU A 288 23.37 4.84 7.59
C GLU A 288 22.39 5.33 8.66
N TYR A 289 22.43 6.61 9.02
CA TYR A 289 21.52 7.19 10.00
C TYR A 289 20.04 7.00 9.60
N ALA A 290 19.71 7.33 8.38
CA ALA A 290 18.34 7.12 7.87
C ALA A 290 17.96 5.64 7.82
N ILE A 291 18.88 4.75 7.44
CA ILE A 291 18.67 3.30 7.45
C ILE A 291 18.40 2.79 8.87
N GLN A 292 19.15 3.28 9.85
CA GLN A 292 18.95 2.90 11.26
C GLN A 292 17.58 3.33 11.77
N LEU A 293 17.11 4.55 11.43
CA LEU A 293 15.77 5.03 11.78
C LEU A 293 14.68 4.17 11.16
N VAL A 294 14.80 3.80 9.88
CA VAL A 294 13.84 2.91 9.19
C VAL A 294 13.77 1.54 9.87
N ARG A 295 14.92 0.97 10.25
CA ARG A 295 14.98 -0.29 10.99
C ARG A 295 14.38 -0.17 12.38
N GLN A 296 14.63 0.95 13.07
CA GLN A 296 14.08 1.24 14.39
C GLN A 296 12.56 1.31 14.36
N ALA A 297 11.97 1.97 13.34
CA ALA A 297 10.52 1.97 13.15
C ALA A 297 9.97 0.53 13.06
N LYS A 298 10.54 -0.30 12.19
CA LYS A 298 10.09 -1.69 12.01
C LYS A 298 10.23 -2.54 13.29
N ALA A 299 11.26 -2.28 14.08
CA ALA A 299 11.51 -3.01 15.32
C ALA A 299 10.50 -2.72 16.43
N LYS A 300 9.78 -1.59 16.38
CA LYS A 300 8.71 -1.25 17.33
C LYS A 300 7.54 -2.23 17.27
N ILE A 301 7.32 -2.90 16.11
CA ILE A 301 6.17 -3.77 15.91
C ILE A 301 6.33 -5.10 16.63
N THR A 302 5.59 -5.24 17.71
CA THR A 302 5.39 -6.46 18.51
C THR A 302 3.90 -6.75 18.65
N GLU A 303 3.54 -7.90 19.19
CA GLU A 303 2.16 -8.21 19.58
C GLU A 303 1.61 -7.16 20.55
N GLU A 304 2.42 -6.78 21.56
CA GLU A 304 2.03 -5.79 22.55
C GLU A 304 1.78 -4.41 21.93
N TYR A 305 2.61 -4.00 20.95
CA TYR A 305 2.38 -2.77 20.21
C TYR A 305 1.01 -2.77 19.50
N VAL A 306 0.62 -3.90 18.88
CA VAL A 306 -0.67 -4.00 18.19
C VAL A 306 -1.84 -3.97 19.17
N LYS A 307 -1.73 -4.67 20.30
CA LYS A 307 -2.73 -4.63 21.38
C LYS A 307 -2.86 -3.23 21.96
N SER A 308 -1.74 -2.56 22.22
CA SER A 308 -1.73 -1.17 22.69
C SER A 308 -2.33 -0.21 21.66
N THR A 309 -2.16 -0.46 20.35
CA THR A 309 -2.82 0.32 19.28
C THR A 309 -4.34 0.12 19.32
N ALA A 310 -4.82 -1.12 19.46
CA ALA A 310 -6.26 -1.39 19.55
C ALA A 310 -6.89 -0.70 20.79
N ASP A 311 -6.22 -0.74 21.93
CA ASP A 311 -6.63 -0.03 23.13
C ASP A 311 -6.66 1.49 22.94
N LEU A 312 -5.64 2.03 22.27
CA LEU A 312 -5.58 3.46 21.95
C LEU A 312 -6.76 3.88 21.07
N MET A 313 -7.16 3.05 20.09
CA MET A 313 -8.32 3.35 19.24
C MET A 313 -9.59 3.51 20.07
N VAL A 314 -9.79 2.65 21.05
CA VAL A 314 -10.97 2.71 21.94
C VAL A 314 -10.87 3.90 22.91
N ILE A 315 -9.71 4.09 23.53
CA ILE A 315 -9.52 5.16 24.55
C ILE A 315 -9.59 6.57 23.93
N ARG A 316 -8.98 6.76 22.74
CA ARG A 316 -8.86 8.07 22.08
C ARG A 316 -9.89 8.31 20.97
N GLY A 317 -10.86 7.40 20.77
CA GLY A 317 -11.93 7.58 19.78
C GLY A 317 -11.47 7.52 18.33
N ARG A 318 -10.61 6.55 17.98
CA ARG A 318 -10.12 6.26 16.62
C ARG A 318 -9.34 7.41 15.96
N PRO A 319 -8.28 7.92 16.60
CA PRO A 319 -7.50 9.02 16.01
C PRO A 319 -6.93 8.64 14.65
N ASN A 320 -6.80 9.64 13.79
CA ASN A 320 -6.10 9.47 12.52
C ASN A 320 -4.58 9.48 12.72
N VAL A 321 -3.88 8.76 11.86
CA VAL A 321 -2.43 8.83 11.77
C VAL A 321 -1.99 10.24 11.39
N ASN A 322 -1.02 10.80 12.11
CA ASN A 322 -0.46 12.11 11.81
C ASN A 322 0.43 12.04 10.57
N THR A 323 -0.02 12.66 9.49
CA THR A 323 0.67 12.66 8.19
C THR A 323 1.43 13.96 7.90
N VAL A 324 1.51 14.88 8.86
CA VAL A 324 2.24 16.15 8.68
C VAL A 324 3.74 15.89 8.56
N ARG A 325 4.36 16.40 7.50
CA ARG A 325 5.78 16.19 7.17
C ARG A 325 6.20 14.73 7.25
N CYS A 326 5.26 13.83 6.93
CA CYS A 326 5.43 12.40 7.00
C CYS A 326 5.84 11.82 5.64
N PHE A 327 6.78 10.90 5.64
CA PHE A 327 7.01 9.97 4.54
C PHE A 327 6.45 8.62 4.95
N MET A 328 5.31 8.25 4.39
CA MET A 328 4.64 6.98 4.67
C MET A 328 4.83 6.01 3.52
N VAL A 329 5.17 4.76 3.85
CA VAL A 329 5.46 3.71 2.88
C VAL A 329 4.71 2.43 3.20
N SER A 330 4.14 1.80 2.16
CA SER A 330 3.60 0.45 2.21
C SER A 330 4.34 -0.46 1.24
N ASP A 331 4.95 -1.53 1.76
CA ASP A 331 5.61 -2.54 0.94
C ASP A 331 4.61 -3.60 0.46
N LEU A 332 4.28 -3.55 -0.82
CA LEU A 332 3.39 -4.50 -1.50
C LEU A 332 4.15 -5.55 -2.31
N THR A 333 5.48 -5.63 -2.20
CA THR A 333 6.29 -6.57 -2.98
C THR A 333 5.97 -8.03 -2.70
N ARG A 334 5.36 -8.31 -1.53
CA ARG A 334 4.90 -9.64 -1.12
C ARG A 334 3.38 -9.80 -1.18
N ALA A 335 2.65 -8.78 -1.59
CA ALA A 335 1.22 -8.89 -1.84
C ALA A 335 1.00 -9.59 -3.18
N LYS A 336 0.20 -10.64 -3.18
CA LYS A 336 0.02 -11.55 -4.31
C LYS A 336 -0.86 -10.99 -5.44
N PHE A 337 -0.87 -9.68 -5.64
CA PHE A 337 -1.72 -9.05 -6.66
C PHE A 337 -1.43 -9.53 -8.08
N ARG A 338 -0.17 -9.83 -8.41
CA ARG A 338 0.18 -10.33 -9.74
C ARG A 338 -0.20 -11.79 -9.94
N GLU A 339 -0.32 -12.57 -8.85
CA GLU A 339 -0.69 -13.99 -8.90
C GLU A 339 -2.18 -14.21 -9.23
N VAL A 340 -2.99 -13.15 -9.24
CA VAL A 340 -4.42 -13.24 -9.59
C VAL A 340 -4.56 -13.62 -11.06
N ASP A 341 -5.06 -14.84 -11.31
CA ASP A 341 -5.21 -15.42 -12.64
C ASP A 341 -6.65 -15.89 -12.89
N PHE A 342 -7.33 -15.25 -13.83
CA PHE A 342 -8.69 -15.61 -14.26
C PHE A 342 -8.71 -16.57 -15.48
N GLY A 343 -7.55 -17.18 -15.80
CA GLY A 343 -7.37 -18.03 -16.98
C GLY A 343 -6.43 -17.40 -18.02
N TRP A 344 -6.20 -16.08 -17.95
CA TRP A 344 -5.27 -15.35 -18.84
C TRP A 344 -3.82 -15.38 -18.37
N GLY A 345 -3.51 -16.02 -17.25
CA GLY A 345 -2.20 -16.02 -16.62
C GLY A 345 -2.10 -14.93 -15.54
N GLU A 346 -0.88 -14.76 -15.00
CA GLU A 346 -0.60 -13.70 -14.04
C GLU A 346 -0.84 -12.30 -14.63
N ALA A 347 -1.26 -11.37 -13.78
CA ALA A 347 -1.38 -9.98 -14.19
C ALA A 347 -0.01 -9.37 -14.53
N GLU A 348 0.08 -8.64 -15.63
CA GLU A 348 1.27 -7.81 -15.96
C GLU A 348 1.51 -6.75 -14.88
N PHE A 349 0.44 -6.17 -14.38
CA PHE A 349 0.40 -5.29 -13.22
C PHE A 349 -0.80 -5.68 -12.35
N GLY A 350 -0.59 -5.72 -11.05
CA GLY A 350 -1.62 -5.84 -10.04
C GLY A 350 -1.24 -5.00 -8.83
N GLY A 351 -2.14 -4.11 -8.38
CA GLY A 351 -1.86 -3.25 -7.26
C GLY A 351 -2.71 -1.98 -7.21
N PRO A 352 -2.33 -0.99 -6.39
CA PRO A 352 -3.03 0.28 -6.27
C PRO A 352 -3.16 1.00 -7.62
N ALA A 353 -4.32 1.60 -7.86
CA ALA A 353 -4.60 2.33 -9.11
C ALA A 353 -3.82 3.65 -9.22
N TYR A 354 -3.31 4.18 -8.14
CA TYR A 354 -2.51 5.41 -8.08
C TYR A 354 -1.61 5.40 -6.85
N GLY A 355 -0.52 6.16 -6.90
CA GLY A 355 0.21 6.54 -5.69
C GLY A 355 -0.63 7.49 -4.86
N GLY A 356 -0.88 7.18 -3.60
CA GLY A 356 -1.61 8.08 -2.72
C GLY A 356 -0.83 9.37 -2.45
N ASP A 357 -1.51 10.48 -2.24
CA ASP A 357 -0.89 11.78 -1.97
C ASP A 357 -0.02 11.78 -0.70
N ARG A 358 -0.32 10.86 0.22
CA ARG A 358 0.31 10.75 1.53
C ARG A 358 1.13 9.49 1.73
N ILE A 359 1.05 8.52 0.79
CA ILE A 359 1.68 7.21 0.91
C ILE A 359 2.36 6.80 -0.39
N SER A 360 3.57 6.27 -0.31
CA SER A 360 4.25 5.62 -1.42
C SER A 360 4.14 4.10 -1.29
N PHE A 361 3.80 3.43 -2.39
CA PHE A 361 3.72 1.98 -2.46
C PHE A 361 4.97 1.40 -3.12
N TYR A 362 5.49 0.31 -2.58
CA TYR A 362 6.52 -0.48 -3.25
C TYR A 362 5.85 -1.63 -3.99
N ILE A 363 5.86 -1.57 -5.31
CA ILE A 363 5.12 -2.48 -6.17
C ILE A 363 6.12 -3.30 -6.99
N PRO A 364 6.05 -4.65 -6.95
CA PRO A 364 6.94 -5.48 -7.75
C PRO A 364 6.64 -5.25 -9.24
N SER A 365 7.67 -5.01 -10.03
CA SER A 365 7.55 -4.73 -11.47
C SER A 365 8.75 -5.27 -12.23
N LYS A 366 8.63 -5.26 -13.56
CA LYS A 366 9.74 -5.51 -14.47
C LYS A 366 9.95 -4.29 -15.35
N ASN A 367 11.22 -3.99 -15.68
CA ASN A 367 11.53 -2.96 -16.65
C ASN A 367 11.29 -3.48 -18.10
N LYS A 368 11.61 -2.65 -19.08
CA LYS A 368 11.44 -3.01 -20.52
C LYS A 368 12.33 -4.17 -20.95
N GLU A 369 13.44 -4.36 -20.28
CA GLU A 369 14.42 -5.43 -20.50
C GLU A 369 14.00 -6.75 -19.79
N GLY A 370 12.90 -6.73 -19.00
CA GLY A 370 12.41 -7.90 -18.25
C GLY A 370 13.07 -8.11 -16.90
N GLU A 371 13.96 -7.23 -16.45
CA GLU A 371 14.59 -7.32 -15.14
C GLU A 371 13.60 -6.96 -14.03
N GLY A 372 13.58 -7.80 -12.98
CA GLY A 372 12.75 -7.57 -11.81
C GLY A 372 13.24 -6.40 -10.95
N GLY A 373 12.30 -5.66 -10.38
CA GLY A 373 12.58 -4.53 -9.50
C GLY A 373 11.33 -4.05 -8.78
N ILE A 374 11.42 -2.86 -8.22
CA ILE A 374 10.36 -2.20 -7.47
C ILE A 374 10.02 -0.89 -8.16
N VAL A 375 8.74 -0.66 -8.43
CA VAL A 375 8.24 0.66 -8.83
C VAL A 375 7.69 1.36 -7.59
N VAL A 376 8.10 2.62 -7.42
CA VAL A 376 7.65 3.48 -6.32
C VAL A 376 7.00 4.73 -6.90
N PRO A 377 5.66 4.84 -6.85
CA PRO A 377 4.99 6.08 -7.16
C PRO A 377 5.22 7.12 -6.05
N VAL A 378 5.58 8.32 -6.44
CA VAL A 378 5.80 9.49 -5.57
C VAL A 378 4.89 10.61 -6.04
N CYS A 379 4.23 11.27 -5.09
CA CYS A 379 3.35 12.39 -5.34
C CYS A 379 3.89 13.63 -4.63
N LEU A 380 4.21 14.68 -5.39
CA LEU A 380 4.77 15.93 -4.86
C LEU A 380 4.31 17.12 -5.73
N PRO A 381 4.28 18.36 -5.18
CA PRO A 381 4.10 19.56 -5.98
C PRO A 381 5.16 19.65 -7.08
N ALA A 382 4.81 20.21 -8.24
CA ALA A 382 5.69 20.23 -9.41
C ALA A 382 7.13 20.73 -9.14
N PRO A 383 7.36 21.89 -8.47
CA PRO A 383 8.72 22.36 -8.19
C PRO A 383 9.49 21.45 -7.21
N VAL A 384 8.77 20.81 -6.28
CA VAL A 384 9.36 19.88 -5.32
C VAL A 384 9.73 18.57 -6.02
N MET A 385 8.88 18.10 -6.97
CA MET A 385 9.17 16.91 -7.76
C MET A 385 10.45 17.06 -8.59
N GLU A 386 10.66 18.22 -9.20
CA GLU A 386 11.90 18.50 -9.96
C GLU A 386 13.13 18.46 -9.06
N SER A 387 13.04 19.09 -7.88
CA SER A 387 14.12 19.04 -6.88
C SER A 387 14.35 17.61 -6.38
N PHE A 388 13.29 16.84 -6.15
CA PHE A 388 13.37 15.43 -5.74
C PHE A 388 14.07 14.57 -6.79
N VAL A 389 13.74 14.73 -8.06
CA VAL A 389 14.39 13.99 -9.16
C VAL A 389 15.88 14.32 -9.21
N LYS A 390 16.25 15.59 -9.08
CA LYS A 390 17.66 16.00 -9.06
C LYS A 390 18.43 15.36 -7.91
N GLU A 391 17.88 15.36 -6.70
CA GLU A 391 18.52 14.71 -5.53
C GLU A 391 18.66 13.21 -5.73
N LEU A 392 17.63 12.55 -6.28
CA LEU A 392 17.65 11.11 -6.53
C LEU A 392 18.66 10.73 -7.63
N ASP A 393 18.66 11.47 -8.74
CA ASP A 393 19.60 11.25 -9.84
C ASP A 393 21.05 11.46 -9.38
N GLY A 394 21.32 12.46 -8.53
CA GLY A 394 22.63 12.69 -7.96
C GLY A 394 23.14 11.53 -7.08
N ILE A 395 22.22 10.83 -6.38
CA ILE A 395 22.57 9.64 -5.59
C ILE A 395 22.78 8.41 -6.49
N LEU A 396 21.98 8.26 -7.54
CA LEU A 396 22.00 7.08 -8.43
C LEU A 396 23.08 7.16 -9.51
N SER A 397 23.50 8.38 -9.91
CA SER A 397 24.58 8.56 -10.88
C SER A 397 25.94 8.16 -10.28
N ASN A 398 26.84 7.69 -11.16
CA ASN A 398 28.18 7.27 -10.77
C ASN A 398 29.17 8.44 -10.56
N ASP A 399 28.71 9.67 -10.41
CA ASP A 399 29.60 10.82 -10.24
C ASP A 399 30.38 10.71 -8.92
N GLU A 400 31.60 10.22 -9.01
CA GLU A 400 32.60 10.21 -7.92
C GLU A 400 32.80 11.59 -7.31
N ALA A 401 32.50 12.67 -8.07
CA ALA A 401 32.55 14.06 -7.59
C ALA A 401 31.57 14.37 -6.44
N ALA A 402 30.39 13.71 -6.40
CA ALA A 402 29.42 13.94 -5.32
C ALA A 402 29.83 13.28 -4.00
N VAL A 403 30.56 12.17 -4.04
CA VAL A 403 31.07 11.45 -2.85
C VAL A 403 32.28 12.18 -2.27
N GLY A 404 33.08 12.82 -3.12
CA GLY A 404 34.25 13.63 -2.71
C GLY A 404 33.84 14.89 -1.93
N ALA A 405 32.77 15.55 -2.34
CA ALA A 405 32.30 16.78 -1.71
C ALA A 405 31.72 16.53 -0.29
N GLU A 406 31.04 15.41 -0.04
CA GLU A 406 30.57 15.06 1.31
C GLU A 406 31.75 14.72 2.25
N ASN A 407 32.82 14.10 1.74
CA ASN A 407 34.02 13.78 2.52
C ASN A 407 34.95 15.00 2.75
N GLU A 408 34.98 15.96 1.83
CA GLU A 408 35.76 17.20 2.03
C GLU A 408 35.11 18.14 3.05
N ILE A 409 33.78 18.22 3.09
CA ILE A 409 33.08 19.02 4.12
C ILE A 409 33.32 18.46 5.53
N LEU A 410 33.53 17.15 5.67
CA LEU A 410 33.87 16.51 6.95
C LEU A 410 35.34 16.69 7.34
N ARG A 411 36.25 16.92 6.37
CA ARG A 411 37.67 17.16 6.65
C ARG A 411 38.04 18.62 7.02
N CYS A 412 37.17 19.56 6.70
CA CYS A 412 37.41 20.99 6.97
C CYS A 412 36.82 21.50 8.30
N LYS A 413 36.39 20.63 9.22
CA LYS A 413 35.85 21.01 10.54
C LYS A 413 36.51 20.29 11.71
N PHE A 414 37.85 20.15 11.65
CA PHE A 414 38.66 19.87 12.82
C PHE A 414 39.78 20.93 12.95
#